data_d6c47f6d1ffa319768d311bc374a3007
#
_entry.id   d6c47f6d1ffa319768d311bc374a3007
#
_cell.length_a   1.000
_cell.length_b   1.000
_cell.length_c   1.000
_cell.angle_alpha   90.00
_cell.angle_beta   90.00
_cell.angle_gamma   90.00
#
_symmetry.space_group_name_H-M   'P 1'
#
loop_
_entity.id
_entity.type
_entity.pdbx_description
1 polymer ?
#
loop_
_entity_poly.entity_id
_entity_poly.type
_entity_poly.pdbx_seq_one_letter_code
_entity_poly.pdbx_strand_id
1 'polypeptide(L)'
;DDIRNTVSLDQVAAEQVGNETRVRSLTLNSMGGAASLSWNRKGVPVPKDGNRASIYKRLFIDGTPEEIARETKRLAHGHSILDDMRGQLKSLHSQLGASDRERMELMETSIREAEVLLKQEEAWIAKPKPKVQEPATIFSDKAGNWVDSQNRWYGLIRLALQTDSTRVIVFGIGEHNNQGVPDLEIGHHDASHHGKDPSKIEQFARYEEKDYQNFAGFLDQLTETKEPGGSLLDHTQVLLTSNLGDASAHASNNLPTFLAGGGYKHQGHLRFDEENNYPLSNLYLRIL
;
A
#
# COMPACT_ATOMS: atom_id res chain seq x y z
N ASP A 1 -21.15 3.62 15.34
CA ASP A 1 -21.09 2.29 14.72
C ASP A 1 -19.65 1.81 14.74
N ASP A 2 -19.39 0.66 15.34
CA ASP A 2 -18.06 0.06 15.37
C ASP A 2 -17.72 -0.51 13.99
N ILE A 3 -16.89 0.20 13.23
CA ILE A 3 -16.30 -0.34 12.01
C ILE A 3 -15.31 -1.43 12.42
N ARG A 4 -15.64 -2.69 12.15
CA ARG A 4 -14.76 -3.83 12.36
C ARG A 4 -14.18 -4.27 11.03
N ASN A 5 -12.95 -3.83 10.76
CA ASN A 5 -12.21 -4.35 9.62
C ASN A 5 -11.60 -5.72 9.96
N THR A 6 -11.52 -6.54 8.95
CA THR A 6 -10.72 -7.76 8.93
C THR A 6 -9.43 -7.50 8.14
N VAL A 7 -8.76 -8.55 7.69
CA VAL A 7 -7.54 -8.42 6.88
C VAL A 7 -7.84 -7.79 5.51
N SER A 8 -7.00 -6.87 5.06
CA SER A 8 -7.06 -6.29 3.72
C SER A 8 -6.40 -7.18 2.67
N LEU A 9 -6.78 -6.98 1.40
CA LEU A 9 -6.28 -7.74 0.25
C LEU A 9 -4.75 -7.77 0.18
N ASP A 10 -4.12 -6.62 0.36
CA ASP A 10 -2.66 -6.47 0.33
C ASP A 10 -1.96 -7.27 1.43
N GLN A 11 -2.54 -7.33 2.62
CA GLN A 11 -1.95 -8.10 3.72
C GLN A 11 -2.10 -9.61 3.50
N VAL A 12 -3.19 -10.07 2.88
CA VAL A 12 -3.32 -11.47 2.45
C VAL A 12 -2.28 -11.81 1.39
N ALA A 13 -2.10 -10.95 0.39
CA ALA A 13 -1.05 -11.12 -0.62
C ALA A 13 0.35 -11.10 0.00
N ALA A 14 0.61 -10.19 0.95
CA ALA A 14 1.91 -10.08 1.62
C ALA A 14 2.25 -11.32 2.47
N GLU A 15 1.27 -12.04 2.98
CA GLU A 15 1.47 -13.32 3.66
C GLU A 15 2.01 -14.39 2.71
N GLN A 16 1.66 -14.33 1.42
CA GLN A 16 2.06 -15.31 0.42
C GLN A 16 3.43 -14.96 -0.20
N VAL A 17 3.62 -13.71 -0.64
CA VAL A 17 4.77 -13.32 -1.45
C VAL A 17 5.73 -12.34 -0.76
N GLY A 18 5.32 -11.71 0.33
CA GLY A 18 6.11 -10.65 0.98
C GLY A 18 7.29 -11.16 1.81
N ASN A 19 7.31 -12.44 2.16
CA ASN A 19 8.39 -13.01 2.99
C ASN A 19 9.72 -13.18 2.23
N GLU A 20 9.68 -13.11 0.91
CA GLU A 20 10.86 -13.25 0.05
C GLU A 20 11.55 -11.91 -0.21
N THR A 21 10.97 -10.80 0.22
CA THR A 21 11.45 -9.44 -0.03
C THR A 21 11.93 -8.74 1.22
N ARG A 22 12.75 -7.68 1.05
CA ARG A 22 13.27 -6.87 2.17
C ARG A 22 12.16 -6.21 2.97
N VAL A 23 11.12 -5.75 2.30
CA VAL A 23 9.94 -5.13 2.90
C VAL A 23 8.71 -5.92 2.49
N ARG A 24 8.07 -6.56 3.45
CA ARG A 24 6.94 -7.46 3.22
C ARG A 24 5.79 -6.81 2.46
N SER A 25 5.47 -5.58 2.81
CA SER A 25 4.51 -4.73 2.10
C SER A 25 4.80 -3.24 2.36
N LEU A 26 4.41 -2.38 1.44
CA LEU A 26 4.46 -0.93 1.60
C LEU A 26 3.04 -0.38 1.60
N THR A 27 2.68 0.32 2.67
CA THR A 27 1.44 1.09 2.74
C THR A 27 1.81 2.56 2.61
N LEU A 28 1.53 3.14 1.46
CA LEU A 28 1.92 4.49 1.06
C LEU A 28 0.72 5.42 1.01
N ASN A 29 0.97 6.71 1.21
CA ASN A 29 -0.06 7.74 1.06
C ASN A 29 0.56 9.02 0.51
N SER A 30 -0.06 9.59 -0.53
CA SER A 30 0.39 10.85 -1.14
C SER A 30 0.15 12.07 -0.26
N MET A 31 -0.79 11.99 0.67
CA MET A 31 -1.15 13.09 1.58
C MET A 31 -1.25 12.59 3.03
N GLY A 32 -0.77 13.40 3.97
CA GLY A 32 -0.90 13.10 5.40
C GLY A 32 -2.37 13.05 5.87
N GLY A 33 -2.64 12.39 6.99
CA GLY A 33 -3.94 12.50 7.69
C GLY A 33 -4.95 11.39 7.41
N ALA A 34 -5.08 10.85 6.21
CA ALA A 34 -6.06 9.80 5.91
C ALA A 34 -5.84 8.51 6.72
N ALA A 35 -6.89 7.73 6.97
CA ALA A 35 -6.77 6.42 7.59
C ALA A 35 -5.93 5.46 6.74
N SER A 36 -5.36 4.42 7.35
CA SER A 36 -4.69 3.37 6.58
C SER A 36 -5.70 2.58 5.75
N LEU A 37 -5.30 2.20 4.54
CA LEU A 37 -6.06 1.29 3.68
C LEU A 37 -5.70 -0.18 3.94
N SER A 38 -4.64 -0.43 4.71
CA SER A 38 -4.12 -1.76 5.01
C SER A 38 -4.45 -2.16 6.44
N TRP A 39 -4.93 -3.41 6.62
CA TRP A 39 -5.35 -3.94 7.91
C TRP A 39 -4.85 -5.37 8.07
N ASN A 40 -4.26 -5.68 9.19
CA ASN A 40 -3.82 -7.03 9.49
C ASN A 40 -5.01 -7.94 9.90
N ARG A 41 -4.76 -9.26 10.06
CA ARG A 41 -5.81 -10.24 10.44
C ARG A 41 -6.49 -9.96 11.78
N LYS A 42 -5.91 -9.11 12.61
CA LYS A 42 -6.48 -8.72 13.93
C LYS A 42 -7.32 -7.44 13.83
N GLY A 43 -7.55 -6.92 12.63
CA GLY A 43 -8.28 -5.67 12.43
C GLY A 43 -7.50 -4.44 12.90
N VAL A 44 -6.17 -4.53 12.99
CA VAL A 44 -5.30 -3.41 13.35
C VAL A 44 -4.79 -2.76 12.06
N PRO A 45 -4.89 -1.42 11.93
CA PRO A 45 -4.39 -0.73 10.76
C PRO A 45 -2.86 -0.83 10.67
N VAL A 46 -2.36 -1.15 9.48
CA VAL A 46 -0.92 -1.12 9.18
C VAL A 46 -0.51 0.35 9.01
N PRO A 47 0.54 0.81 9.68
CA PRO A 47 1.00 2.19 9.54
C PRO A 47 1.33 2.54 8.09
N LYS A 48 0.86 3.70 7.65
CA LYS A 48 1.16 4.24 6.33
C LYS A 48 2.35 5.18 6.38
N ASP A 49 3.10 5.24 5.28
CA ASP A 49 4.24 6.14 5.13
C ASP A 49 3.97 7.15 4.02
N GLY A 50 4.07 8.43 4.33
CA GLY A 50 3.88 9.57 3.41
C GLY A 50 5.19 10.28 3.06
N ASN A 51 6.33 9.81 3.54
CA ASN A 51 7.62 10.44 3.31
C ASN A 51 8.48 9.67 2.29
N ARG A 52 8.48 10.14 1.03
CA ARG A 52 9.24 9.53 -0.07
C ARG A 52 10.74 9.39 0.24
N ALA A 53 11.35 10.41 0.83
CA ALA A 53 12.79 10.40 1.14
C ALA A 53 13.13 9.32 2.18
N SER A 54 12.29 9.17 3.20
CA SER A 54 12.42 8.11 4.21
C SER A 54 12.30 6.73 3.58
N ILE A 55 11.29 6.51 2.73
CA ILE A 55 11.08 5.24 2.04
C ILE A 55 12.26 4.92 1.12
N TYR A 56 12.72 5.90 0.35
CA TYR A 56 13.88 5.72 -0.51
C TYR A 56 15.13 5.33 0.27
N LYS A 57 15.43 6.04 1.37
CA LYS A 57 16.54 5.68 2.26
C LYS A 57 16.39 4.26 2.79
N ARG A 58 15.19 3.88 3.21
CA ARG A 58 14.90 2.53 3.71
C ARG A 58 15.15 1.44 2.68
N LEU A 59 14.81 1.68 1.41
CA LEU A 59 14.89 0.68 0.34
C LEU A 59 16.25 0.62 -0.33
N PHE A 60 16.94 1.76 -0.56
CA PHE A 60 18.04 1.88 -1.52
C PHE A 60 19.35 2.43 -0.95
N ILE A 61 19.35 3.01 0.24
CA ILE A 61 20.57 3.54 0.86
C ILE A 61 21.02 2.61 1.99
N ASP A 62 22.21 2.05 1.85
CA ASP A 62 22.80 1.24 2.91
C ASP A 62 22.95 2.07 4.18
N GLY A 63 22.67 1.46 5.33
CA GLY A 63 22.86 2.10 6.62
C GLY A 63 24.33 2.32 6.95
N THR A 64 24.64 3.36 7.74
CA THR A 64 25.97 3.47 8.34
C THR A 64 26.21 2.32 9.33
N PRO A 65 27.49 2.01 9.68
CA PRO A 65 27.77 0.99 10.70
C PRO A 65 27.01 1.23 12.01
N GLU A 66 26.85 2.49 12.42
CA GLU A 66 26.11 2.88 13.63
C GLU A 66 24.61 2.66 13.48
N GLU A 67 24.03 2.95 12.30
CA GLU A 67 22.63 2.67 12.02
C GLU A 67 22.33 1.17 12.01
N ILE A 68 23.22 0.38 11.41
CA ILE A 68 23.14 -1.10 11.38
C ILE A 68 23.25 -1.65 12.80
N ALA A 69 24.22 -1.20 13.60
CA ALA A 69 24.41 -1.63 14.98
C ALA A 69 23.18 -1.31 15.85
N ARG A 70 22.61 -0.11 15.69
CA ARG A 70 21.39 0.30 16.39
C ARG A 70 20.19 -0.58 16.03
N GLU A 71 20.02 -0.88 14.76
CA GLU A 71 18.94 -1.73 14.28
C GLU A 71 19.09 -3.18 14.74
N THR A 72 20.29 -3.72 14.68
CA THR A 72 20.61 -5.05 15.24
C THR A 72 20.29 -5.12 16.73
N LYS A 73 20.63 -4.08 17.49
CA LYS A 73 20.28 -4.00 18.92
C LYS A 73 18.78 -3.92 19.14
N ARG A 74 18.05 -3.18 18.29
CA ARG A 74 16.57 -3.10 18.37
C ARG A 74 15.93 -4.47 18.18
N LEU A 75 16.38 -5.24 17.20
CA LEU A 75 15.87 -6.59 16.92
C LEU A 75 16.20 -7.56 18.06
N ALA A 76 17.44 -7.54 18.56
CA ALA A 76 17.85 -8.35 19.71
C ALA A 76 16.99 -8.06 20.94
N HIS A 77 16.65 -6.78 21.18
CA HIS A 77 15.75 -6.39 22.27
C HIS A 77 14.33 -6.89 22.02
N GLY A 78 13.84 -6.84 20.78
CA GLY A 78 12.56 -7.41 20.38
C GLY A 78 12.48 -8.91 20.68
N HIS A 79 13.50 -9.69 20.35
CA HIS A 79 13.60 -11.12 20.68
C HIS A 79 13.53 -11.35 22.20
N SER A 80 14.28 -10.59 23.00
CA SER A 80 14.25 -10.69 24.46
C SER A 80 12.87 -10.46 25.04
N ILE A 81 12.13 -9.45 24.53
CA ILE A 81 10.74 -9.18 24.97
C ILE A 81 9.83 -10.36 24.63
N LEU A 82 9.93 -10.93 23.43
CA LEU A 82 9.09 -12.05 23.00
C LEU A 82 9.39 -13.32 23.82
N ASP A 83 10.66 -13.57 24.13
CA ASP A 83 11.07 -14.67 25.00
C ASP A 83 10.51 -14.53 26.41
N ASP A 84 10.56 -13.33 27.00
CA ASP A 84 9.98 -13.03 28.30
C ASP A 84 8.46 -13.23 28.29
N MET A 85 7.78 -12.76 27.25
CA MET A 85 6.33 -12.95 27.09
C MET A 85 5.96 -14.44 27.00
N ARG A 86 6.72 -15.24 26.25
CA ARG A 86 6.52 -16.70 26.16
C ARG A 86 6.71 -17.37 27.51
N GLY A 87 7.72 -16.98 28.27
CA GLY A 87 7.96 -17.48 29.60
C GLY A 87 6.77 -17.23 30.56
N GLN A 88 6.23 -16.01 30.52
CA GLN A 88 5.05 -15.63 31.31
C GLN A 88 3.81 -16.40 30.88
N LEU A 89 3.54 -16.53 29.58
CA LEU A 89 2.39 -17.28 29.07
C LEU A 89 2.45 -18.76 29.49
N LYS A 90 3.61 -19.40 29.34
CA LYS A 90 3.80 -20.79 29.77
C LYS A 90 3.52 -20.99 31.27
N SER A 91 3.89 -20.03 32.11
CA SER A 91 3.61 -20.05 33.52
C SER A 91 2.11 -19.93 33.84
N LEU A 92 1.40 -19.08 33.10
CA LEU A 92 -0.04 -18.85 33.26
C LEU A 92 -0.92 -19.99 32.75
N HIS A 93 -0.49 -20.68 31.72
CA HIS A 93 -1.27 -21.72 31.02
C HIS A 93 -1.81 -22.81 31.97
N SER A 94 -1.03 -23.20 32.99
CA SER A 94 -1.41 -24.20 33.95
C SER A 94 -2.47 -23.73 34.96
N GLN A 95 -2.72 -22.42 35.03
CA GLN A 95 -3.61 -21.79 36.03
C GLN A 95 -4.96 -21.36 35.44
N LEU A 96 -5.14 -21.45 34.11
CA LEU A 96 -6.30 -20.90 33.43
C LEU A 96 -7.37 -21.93 33.10
N GLY A 97 -8.63 -21.47 33.09
CA GLY A 97 -9.78 -22.24 32.61
C GLY A 97 -9.81 -22.36 31.04
N ALA A 98 -10.74 -23.16 30.54
CA ALA A 98 -10.80 -23.48 29.12
C ALA A 98 -10.97 -22.26 28.20
N SER A 99 -11.84 -21.30 28.56
CA SER A 99 -12.07 -20.07 27.77
C SER A 99 -10.85 -19.15 27.70
N ASP A 100 -10.10 -19.09 28.83
CA ASP A 100 -8.92 -18.23 28.88
C ASP A 100 -7.71 -18.89 28.18
N ARG A 101 -7.69 -20.22 28.11
CA ARG A 101 -6.69 -20.95 27.30
C ARG A 101 -6.82 -20.66 25.81
N GLU A 102 -8.05 -20.59 25.27
CA GLU A 102 -8.28 -20.21 23.87
C GLU A 102 -7.73 -18.81 23.56
N ARG A 103 -7.94 -17.85 24.46
CA ARG A 103 -7.34 -16.51 24.33
C ARG A 103 -5.81 -16.51 24.39
N MET A 104 -5.25 -17.37 25.22
CA MET A 104 -3.80 -17.54 25.30
C MET A 104 -3.20 -18.15 24.02
N GLU A 105 -3.86 -19.12 23.42
CA GLU A 105 -3.43 -19.69 22.13
C GLU A 105 -3.35 -18.62 21.03
N LEU A 106 -4.30 -17.67 20.99
CA LEU A 106 -4.25 -16.52 20.11
C LEU A 106 -3.04 -15.62 20.39
N MET A 107 -2.71 -15.42 21.67
CA MET A 107 -1.57 -14.62 22.07
C MET A 107 -0.24 -15.32 21.75
N GLU A 108 -0.14 -16.63 21.98
CA GLU A 108 1.02 -17.44 21.59
C GLU A 108 1.25 -17.43 20.08
N THR A 109 0.17 -17.53 19.31
CA THR A 109 0.25 -17.41 17.83
C THR A 109 0.78 -16.04 17.43
N SER A 110 0.32 -14.97 18.09
CA SER A 110 0.80 -13.61 17.84
C SER A 110 2.30 -13.43 18.12
N ILE A 111 2.79 -14.05 19.19
CA ILE A 111 4.22 -14.02 19.54
C ILE A 111 5.04 -14.77 18.49
N ARG A 112 4.58 -15.96 18.04
CA ARG A 112 5.28 -16.72 16.98
C ARG A 112 5.34 -15.94 15.67
N GLU A 113 4.25 -15.28 15.28
CA GLU A 113 4.24 -14.42 14.10
C GLU A 113 5.24 -13.28 14.22
N ALA A 114 5.32 -12.62 15.39
CA ALA A 114 6.28 -11.56 15.66
C ALA A 114 7.73 -12.07 15.62
N GLU A 115 8.01 -13.26 16.16
CA GLU A 115 9.35 -13.89 16.08
C GLU A 115 9.77 -14.16 14.62
N VAL A 116 8.84 -14.65 13.80
CA VAL A 116 9.12 -14.89 12.36
C VAL A 116 9.46 -13.59 11.66
N LEU A 117 8.72 -12.51 11.92
CA LEU A 117 8.98 -11.19 11.34
C LEU A 117 10.35 -10.63 11.76
N LEU A 118 10.71 -10.73 13.04
CA LEU A 118 12.01 -10.29 13.52
C LEU A 118 13.17 -11.04 12.85
N LYS A 119 13.06 -12.37 12.71
CA LYS A 119 14.07 -13.18 12.02
C LYS A 119 14.21 -12.80 10.55
N GLN A 120 13.10 -12.47 9.89
CA GLN A 120 13.14 -11.99 8.50
C GLN A 120 13.85 -10.65 8.40
N GLU A 121 13.53 -9.69 9.27
CA GLU A 121 14.22 -8.40 9.31
C GLU A 121 15.74 -8.58 9.55
N GLU A 122 16.15 -9.44 10.48
CA GLU A 122 17.55 -9.76 10.73
C GLU A 122 18.28 -10.29 9.48
N ALA A 123 17.64 -11.21 8.75
CA ALA A 123 18.21 -11.79 7.55
C ALA A 123 18.47 -10.74 6.44
N TRP A 124 17.75 -9.62 6.46
CA TRP A 124 17.90 -8.55 5.49
C TRP A 124 18.87 -7.44 5.93
N ILE A 125 19.17 -7.30 7.22
CA ILE A 125 20.12 -6.27 7.71
C ILE A 125 21.51 -6.43 7.08
N ALA A 126 22.01 -7.66 6.98
CA ALA A 126 23.32 -7.95 6.44
C ALA A 126 23.38 -7.91 4.90
N LYS A 127 22.24 -7.90 4.22
CA LYS A 127 22.20 -7.87 2.75
C LYS A 127 22.33 -6.43 2.25
N PRO A 128 23.20 -6.15 1.26
CA PRO A 128 23.28 -4.83 0.64
C PRO A 128 21.95 -4.47 0.00
N LYS A 129 21.64 -3.18 -0.03
CA LYS A 129 20.45 -2.67 -0.71
C LYS A 129 20.71 -2.53 -2.20
N PRO A 130 19.69 -2.69 -3.05
CA PRO A 130 19.83 -2.51 -4.48
C PRO A 130 20.28 -1.09 -4.80
N LYS A 131 21.20 -0.98 -5.77
CA LYS A 131 21.68 0.33 -6.27
C LYS A 131 20.79 0.76 -7.43
N VAL A 132 20.18 1.92 -7.31
CA VAL A 132 19.36 2.53 -8.34
C VAL A 132 19.99 3.82 -8.82
N GLN A 133 19.96 4.06 -10.14
CA GLN A 133 20.43 5.29 -10.77
C GLN A 133 19.21 6.14 -11.14
N GLU A 134 18.66 6.82 -10.15
CA GLU A 134 17.50 7.68 -10.41
C GLU A 134 17.81 9.12 -9.99
N PRO A 135 17.22 10.10 -10.69
CA PRO A 135 17.42 11.50 -10.35
C PRO A 135 16.95 11.80 -8.94
N ALA A 136 17.71 12.62 -8.22
CA ALA A 136 17.35 13.11 -6.89
C ALA A 136 15.96 13.79 -6.84
N THR A 137 15.41 14.15 -7.99
CA THR A 137 14.07 14.74 -8.15
C THR A 137 12.93 13.83 -7.69
N ILE A 138 13.07 12.49 -7.77
CA ILE A 138 12.08 11.53 -7.27
C ILE A 138 11.87 11.70 -5.76
N PHE A 139 12.92 12.13 -5.04
CA PHE A 139 12.90 12.26 -3.58
C PHE A 139 12.66 13.68 -3.11
N SER A 140 12.69 14.64 -4.04
CA SER A 140 12.52 16.05 -3.70
C SER A 140 11.10 16.29 -3.22
N ASP A 141 10.95 16.72 -1.97
CA ASP A 141 9.72 17.31 -1.45
C ASP A 141 9.55 18.77 -1.90
N LYS A 142 10.45 19.25 -2.80
CA LYS A 142 10.37 20.61 -3.33
C LYS A 142 9.07 20.78 -4.10
N ALA A 143 8.47 21.92 -3.81
CA ALA A 143 7.20 22.38 -4.32
C ALA A 143 7.02 22.12 -5.84
N GLY A 144 6.20 21.20 -6.15
CA GLY A 144 5.52 21.01 -7.41
C GLY A 144 4.04 20.92 -7.08
N ASN A 145 3.21 20.94 -8.09
CA ASN A 145 1.81 20.64 -7.92
C ASN A 145 1.61 19.14 -7.56
N TRP A 146 0.39 18.78 -7.23
CA TRP A 146 0.08 17.40 -6.85
C TRP A 146 0.30 16.41 -8.00
N VAL A 147 0.12 16.82 -9.26
CA VAL A 147 0.36 15.98 -10.45
C VAL A 147 1.81 15.52 -10.48
N ASP A 148 2.76 16.45 -10.32
CA ASP A 148 4.18 16.13 -10.23
C ASP A 148 4.51 15.29 -9.01
N SER A 149 3.86 15.57 -7.88
CA SER A 149 4.04 14.80 -6.65
C SER A 149 3.59 13.35 -6.82
N GLN A 150 2.44 13.12 -7.44
CA GLN A 150 1.91 11.79 -7.71
C GLN A 150 2.82 11.01 -8.68
N ASN A 151 3.33 11.63 -9.73
CA ASN A 151 4.28 11.02 -10.65
C ASN A 151 5.58 10.60 -9.94
N ARG A 152 6.05 11.38 -8.96
CA ARG A 152 7.20 10.99 -8.14
C ARG A 152 6.91 9.78 -7.24
N TRP A 153 5.69 9.64 -6.73
CA TRP A 153 5.26 8.44 -6.02
C TRP A 153 5.26 7.22 -6.94
N TYR A 154 4.71 7.35 -8.14
CA TYR A 154 4.72 6.26 -9.13
C TYR A 154 6.14 5.84 -9.52
N GLY A 155 7.07 6.79 -9.70
CA GLY A 155 8.48 6.48 -9.92
C GLY A 155 9.12 5.68 -8.77
N LEU A 156 8.83 6.05 -7.52
CA LEU A 156 9.31 5.31 -6.34
C LEU A 156 8.70 3.91 -6.25
N ILE A 157 7.41 3.78 -6.53
CA ILE A 157 6.70 2.48 -6.57
C ILE A 157 7.32 1.58 -7.64
N ARG A 158 7.53 2.09 -8.85
CA ARG A 158 8.19 1.34 -9.93
C ARG A 158 9.57 0.83 -9.50
N LEU A 159 10.40 1.68 -8.90
CA LEU A 159 11.72 1.28 -8.41
C LEU A 159 11.65 0.19 -7.34
N ALA A 160 10.72 0.29 -6.41
CA ALA A 160 10.54 -0.71 -5.35
C ALA A 160 10.15 -2.08 -5.91
N LEU A 161 9.29 -2.12 -6.93
CA LEU A 161 8.90 -3.33 -7.64
C LEU A 161 10.06 -3.87 -8.50
N GLN A 162 10.67 -3.03 -9.35
CA GLN A 162 11.76 -3.40 -10.24
C GLN A 162 12.96 -4.02 -9.52
N THR A 163 13.23 -3.60 -8.30
CA THR A 163 14.34 -4.10 -7.49
C THR A 163 13.97 -5.26 -6.59
N ASP A 164 12.74 -5.76 -6.68
CA ASP A 164 12.15 -6.77 -5.78
C ASP A 164 12.35 -6.43 -4.30
N SER A 165 12.37 -5.12 -3.98
CA SER A 165 12.47 -4.65 -2.59
C SER A 165 11.19 -4.91 -1.81
N THR A 166 10.06 -4.95 -2.51
CA THR A 166 8.75 -5.40 -2.05
C THR A 166 7.92 -5.86 -3.25
N ARG A 167 6.99 -6.79 -3.02
CA ARG A 167 6.05 -7.29 -4.04
C ARG A 167 4.61 -6.83 -3.82
N VAL A 168 4.35 -6.17 -2.69
CA VAL A 168 3.00 -5.74 -2.32
C VAL A 168 3.01 -4.29 -1.90
N ILE A 169 2.24 -3.46 -2.60
CA ILE A 169 2.16 -2.03 -2.34
C ILE A 169 0.70 -1.59 -2.36
N VAL A 170 0.29 -0.85 -1.34
CA VAL A 170 -0.94 -0.07 -1.33
C VAL A 170 -0.57 1.40 -1.38
N PHE A 171 -1.16 2.13 -2.30
CA PHE A 171 -0.94 3.56 -2.44
C PHE A 171 -2.27 4.32 -2.36
N GLY A 172 -2.46 5.04 -1.25
CA GLY A 172 -3.58 5.94 -1.07
C GLY A 172 -3.33 7.26 -1.79
N ILE A 173 -4.15 7.56 -2.79
CA ILE A 173 -4.20 8.86 -3.44
C ILE A 173 -5.15 9.71 -2.59
N GLY A 174 -4.64 10.80 -2.05
CA GLY A 174 -5.44 11.70 -1.20
C GLY A 174 -6.13 12.79 -2.00
N GLU A 175 -6.87 13.65 -1.30
CA GLU A 175 -7.47 14.84 -1.90
C GLU A 175 -6.39 15.77 -2.48
N HIS A 176 -6.70 16.40 -3.59
CA HIS A 176 -5.81 17.31 -4.29
C HIS A 176 -6.20 18.76 -4.03
N ASN A 177 -5.24 19.66 -4.17
CA ASN A 177 -5.52 21.09 -4.22
C ASN A 177 -5.32 21.60 -5.66
N ASN A 178 -5.84 22.78 -5.94
CA ASN A 178 -5.73 23.41 -7.28
C ASN A 178 -4.42 24.18 -7.49
N GLN A 179 -3.53 24.25 -6.50
CA GLN A 179 -2.34 25.11 -6.55
C GLN A 179 -1.35 24.65 -7.62
N GLY A 180 -1.00 25.56 -8.53
CA GLY A 180 -0.01 25.32 -9.57
C GLY A 180 -0.43 24.33 -10.64
N VAL A 181 -1.72 23.97 -10.72
CA VAL A 181 -2.27 23.12 -11.76
C VAL A 181 -3.14 23.96 -12.69
N PRO A 182 -2.79 24.09 -13.97
CA PRO A 182 -3.61 24.82 -14.94
C PRO A 182 -5.04 24.28 -14.98
N ASP A 183 -6.00 25.14 -15.25
CA ASP A 183 -7.42 24.82 -15.44
C ASP A 183 -8.17 24.27 -14.20
N LEU A 184 -7.55 24.32 -13.03
CA LEU A 184 -8.21 24.02 -11.76
C LEU A 184 -8.41 25.29 -10.93
N GLU A 185 -9.66 25.68 -10.75
CA GLU A 185 -10.02 26.94 -10.08
C GLU A 185 -10.44 26.74 -8.62
N ILE A 186 -11.05 25.59 -8.32
CA ILE A 186 -11.51 25.19 -6.98
C ILE A 186 -10.81 23.93 -6.50
N GLY A 187 -10.78 23.72 -5.18
CA GLY A 187 -10.18 22.51 -4.59
C GLY A 187 -10.94 21.24 -4.94
N HIS A 188 -10.26 20.10 -4.95
CA HIS A 188 -10.83 18.79 -5.28
C HIS A 188 -12.07 18.46 -4.43
N HIS A 189 -11.99 18.70 -3.11
CA HIS A 189 -13.10 18.45 -2.19
C HIS A 189 -14.35 19.26 -2.56
N ASP A 190 -14.19 20.56 -2.84
CA ASP A 190 -15.32 21.42 -3.24
C ASP A 190 -15.89 21.01 -4.60
N ALA A 191 -15.04 20.58 -5.52
CA ALA A 191 -15.47 20.07 -6.82
C ALA A 191 -16.22 18.72 -6.68
N SER A 192 -15.75 17.81 -5.82
CA SER A 192 -16.37 16.52 -5.57
C SER A 192 -17.76 16.64 -4.95
N HIS A 193 -17.99 17.64 -4.11
CA HIS A 193 -19.30 18.01 -3.56
C HIS A 193 -20.09 18.92 -4.51
N HIS A 194 -20.22 18.51 -5.77
CA HIS A 194 -20.76 19.32 -6.85
C HIS A 194 -22.27 19.63 -6.71
N GLY A 195 -23.05 18.84 -5.98
CA GLY A 195 -24.49 19.09 -5.82
C GLY A 195 -25.27 19.24 -7.14
N LYS A 196 -24.77 18.63 -8.23
CA LYS A 196 -25.24 18.75 -9.62
C LYS A 196 -24.97 20.11 -10.30
N ASP A 197 -24.10 20.95 -9.71
CA ASP A 197 -23.61 22.17 -10.36
C ASP A 197 -22.70 21.80 -11.55
N PRO A 198 -23.03 22.22 -12.79
CA PRO A 198 -22.26 21.85 -13.97
C PRO A 198 -20.79 22.34 -13.93
N SER A 199 -20.54 23.51 -13.36
CA SER A 199 -19.18 24.07 -13.24
C SER A 199 -18.31 23.22 -12.29
N LYS A 200 -18.88 22.81 -11.15
CA LYS A 200 -18.18 21.92 -10.22
C LYS A 200 -17.95 20.53 -10.80
N ILE A 201 -18.92 19.99 -11.54
CA ILE A 201 -18.77 18.70 -12.25
C ILE A 201 -17.62 18.79 -13.26
N GLU A 202 -17.55 19.87 -14.03
CA GLU A 202 -16.45 20.10 -14.98
C GLU A 202 -15.10 20.17 -14.27
N GLN A 203 -15.00 20.90 -13.19
CA GLN A 203 -13.76 20.96 -12.38
C GLN A 203 -13.40 19.61 -11.79
N PHE A 204 -14.35 18.86 -11.28
CA PHE A 204 -14.12 17.52 -10.77
C PHE A 204 -13.64 16.55 -11.87
N ALA A 205 -14.27 16.58 -13.04
CA ALA A 205 -13.83 15.78 -14.17
C ALA A 205 -12.38 16.07 -14.61
N ARG A 206 -11.93 17.32 -14.53
CA ARG A 206 -10.53 17.70 -14.81
C ARG A 206 -9.55 17.13 -13.79
N TYR A 207 -9.94 17.02 -12.51
CA TYR A 207 -9.14 16.32 -11.50
C TYR A 207 -9.00 14.84 -11.84
N GLU A 208 -10.12 14.18 -12.09
CA GLU A 208 -10.16 12.76 -12.46
C GLU A 208 -9.34 12.48 -13.72
N GLU A 209 -9.47 13.32 -14.75
CA GLU A 209 -8.69 13.18 -15.97
C GLU A 209 -7.18 13.23 -15.70
N LYS A 210 -6.71 14.14 -14.85
CA LYS A 210 -5.29 14.24 -14.49
C LYS A 210 -4.82 13.05 -13.68
N ASP A 211 -5.64 12.53 -12.78
CA ASP A 211 -5.34 11.31 -12.02
C ASP A 211 -5.20 10.10 -12.95
N TYR A 212 -6.12 9.94 -13.90
CA TYR A 212 -6.06 8.84 -14.86
C TYR A 212 -4.91 8.99 -15.86
N GLN A 213 -4.56 10.21 -16.26
CA GLN A 213 -3.36 10.47 -17.09
C GLN A 213 -2.08 10.08 -16.33
N ASN A 214 -1.95 10.45 -15.07
CA ASN A 214 -0.83 10.04 -14.24
C ASN A 214 -0.77 8.51 -14.05
N PHE A 215 -1.92 7.90 -13.85
CA PHE A 215 -2.01 6.44 -13.72
C PHE A 215 -1.63 5.73 -15.04
N ALA A 216 -2.08 6.22 -16.18
CA ALA A 216 -1.68 5.71 -17.48
C ALA A 216 -0.16 5.83 -17.68
N GLY A 217 0.42 7.00 -17.36
CA GLY A 217 1.88 7.19 -17.40
C GLY A 217 2.64 6.24 -16.45
N PHE A 218 2.06 5.85 -15.33
CA PHE A 218 2.63 4.82 -14.47
C PHE A 218 2.61 3.44 -15.13
N LEU A 219 1.51 3.06 -15.76
CA LEU A 219 1.42 1.79 -16.50
C LEU A 219 2.43 1.75 -17.66
N ASP A 220 2.63 2.89 -18.35
CA ASP A 220 3.66 3.02 -19.40
C ASP A 220 5.06 2.78 -18.81
N GLN A 221 5.39 3.38 -17.66
CA GLN A 221 6.66 3.14 -16.98
C GLN A 221 6.87 1.67 -16.63
N LEU A 222 5.84 0.96 -16.16
CA LEU A 222 5.92 -0.48 -15.88
C LEU A 222 6.11 -1.29 -17.18
N THR A 223 5.46 -0.89 -18.27
CA THR A 223 5.57 -1.54 -19.59
C THR A 223 6.97 -1.35 -20.20
N GLU A 224 7.56 -0.17 -20.03
CA GLU A 224 8.89 0.15 -20.52
C GLU A 224 10.00 -0.52 -19.71
N THR A 225 9.76 -0.84 -18.44
CA THR A 225 10.70 -1.53 -17.56
C THR A 225 10.76 -3.01 -17.96
N LYS A 226 11.88 -3.41 -18.59
CA LYS A 226 12.06 -4.77 -19.09
C LYS A 226 12.61 -5.71 -18.04
N GLU A 227 12.06 -6.93 -18.01
CA GLU A 227 12.45 -8.03 -17.15
C GLU A 227 12.58 -9.34 -17.95
N PRO A 228 13.20 -10.38 -17.40
CA PRO A 228 13.21 -11.69 -18.04
C PRO A 228 11.78 -12.21 -18.27
N GLY A 229 11.42 -12.41 -19.51
CA GLY A 229 10.11 -12.94 -19.90
C GLY A 229 9.04 -11.90 -20.21
N GLY A 230 9.34 -10.59 -20.14
CA GLY A 230 8.37 -9.55 -20.48
C GLY A 230 8.71 -8.15 -19.97
N SER A 231 7.71 -7.45 -19.55
CA SER A 231 7.82 -6.16 -18.86
C SER A 231 7.47 -6.33 -17.38
N LEU A 232 7.83 -5.35 -16.57
CA LEU A 232 7.41 -5.31 -15.17
C LEU A 232 5.88 -5.33 -15.02
N LEU A 233 5.14 -4.73 -15.98
CA LEU A 233 3.68 -4.78 -15.99
C LEU A 233 3.14 -6.19 -16.22
N ASP A 234 3.79 -7.00 -17.07
CA ASP A 234 3.34 -8.38 -17.31
C ASP A 234 3.39 -9.23 -16.02
N HIS A 235 4.30 -8.87 -15.10
CA HIS A 235 4.49 -9.57 -13.83
C HIS A 235 3.85 -8.86 -12.64
N THR A 236 3.19 -7.70 -12.85
CA THR A 236 2.59 -6.89 -11.79
C THR A 236 1.08 -6.73 -12.02
N GLN A 237 0.28 -7.13 -11.04
CA GLN A 237 -1.15 -6.86 -11.03
C GLN A 237 -1.37 -5.46 -10.44
N VAL A 238 -1.95 -4.56 -11.20
CA VAL A 238 -2.23 -3.18 -10.78
C VAL A 238 -3.72 -2.97 -10.70
N LEU A 239 -4.23 -2.75 -9.49
CA LEU A 239 -5.63 -2.45 -9.22
C LEU A 239 -5.76 -0.99 -8.81
N LEU A 240 -6.52 -0.20 -9.58
CA LEU A 240 -6.98 1.15 -9.20
C LEU A 240 -8.46 1.10 -8.94
N THR A 241 -8.89 1.59 -7.78
CA THR A 241 -10.31 1.68 -7.42
C THR A 241 -10.54 2.83 -6.44
N SER A 242 -11.79 3.22 -6.27
CA SER A 242 -12.23 4.19 -5.28
C SER A 242 -13.19 3.54 -4.29
N ASN A 243 -13.38 4.16 -3.13
CA ASN A 243 -14.40 3.79 -2.15
C ASN A 243 -15.76 4.47 -2.42
N LEU A 244 -15.81 5.43 -3.34
CA LEU A 244 -17.01 6.12 -3.76
C LEU A 244 -17.19 6.05 -5.28
N GLY A 245 -18.38 5.76 -5.74
CA GLY A 245 -18.79 5.88 -7.14
C GLY A 245 -19.42 7.24 -7.44
N ASP A 246 -20.01 7.87 -6.43
CA ASP A 246 -20.48 9.26 -6.46
C ASP A 246 -20.00 9.97 -5.18
N ALA A 247 -19.02 10.84 -5.32
CA ALA A 247 -18.46 11.58 -4.22
C ALA A 247 -19.45 12.59 -3.62
N SER A 248 -20.31 13.22 -4.42
CA SER A 248 -21.28 14.21 -3.95
C SER A 248 -22.39 13.59 -3.11
N ALA A 249 -22.79 12.38 -3.43
CA ALA A 249 -23.79 11.61 -2.69
C ALA A 249 -23.19 10.70 -1.61
N HIS A 250 -21.86 10.58 -1.52
CA HIS A 250 -21.14 9.59 -0.72
C HIS A 250 -21.60 8.15 -0.98
N ALA A 251 -21.98 7.86 -2.23
CA ALA A 251 -22.47 6.54 -2.61
C ALA A 251 -21.30 5.58 -2.92
N SER A 252 -21.36 4.39 -2.34
CA SER A 252 -20.33 3.34 -2.49
C SER A 252 -20.71 2.25 -3.50
N ASN A 253 -21.67 2.51 -4.36
CA ASN A 253 -22.03 1.67 -5.49
C ASN A 253 -21.39 2.19 -6.79
N ASN A 254 -21.37 1.36 -7.84
CA ASN A 254 -20.79 1.70 -9.14
C ASN A 254 -19.36 2.24 -9.05
N LEU A 255 -18.50 1.54 -8.31
CA LEU A 255 -17.13 1.96 -8.07
C LEU A 255 -16.30 1.91 -9.36
N PRO A 256 -15.53 2.96 -9.70
CA PRO A 256 -14.55 2.89 -10.78
C PRO A 256 -13.50 1.85 -10.41
N THR A 257 -13.29 0.85 -11.27
CA THR A 257 -12.35 -0.23 -11.00
C THR A 257 -11.58 -0.57 -12.26
N PHE A 258 -10.25 -0.45 -12.20
CA PHE A 258 -9.32 -0.76 -13.28
C PHE A 258 -8.37 -1.85 -12.82
N LEU A 259 -8.20 -2.88 -13.63
CA LEU A 259 -7.19 -3.92 -13.44
C LEU A 259 -6.27 -3.95 -14.65
N ALA A 260 -4.97 -3.86 -14.44
CA ALA A 260 -3.96 -3.90 -15.49
C ALA A 260 -2.85 -4.90 -15.15
N GLY A 261 -2.16 -5.38 -16.19
CA GLY A 261 -0.99 -6.26 -16.06
C GLY A 261 -1.30 -7.67 -15.55
N GLY A 262 -0.32 -8.28 -14.88
CA GLY A 262 -0.44 -9.58 -14.22
C GLY A 262 -0.70 -10.78 -15.14
N GLY A 263 -0.42 -10.66 -16.45
CA GLY A 263 -0.63 -11.74 -17.41
C GLY A 263 -2.09 -12.08 -17.72
N TYR A 264 -3.04 -11.26 -17.27
CA TYR A 264 -4.46 -11.45 -17.57
C TYR A 264 -4.77 -11.20 -19.05
N LYS A 265 -5.76 -11.92 -19.58
CA LYS A 265 -6.37 -11.62 -20.88
C LYS A 265 -7.40 -10.49 -20.70
N HIS A 266 -6.92 -9.26 -20.79
CA HIS A 266 -7.75 -8.08 -20.64
C HIS A 266 -8.77 -7.99 -21.79
N GLN A 267 -10.03 -7.67 -21.46
CA GLN A 267 -11.13 -7.57 -22.41
C GLN A 267 -11.64 -6.12 -22.60
N GLY A 268 -10.91 -5.15 -22.07
CA GLY A 268 -11.31 -3.75 -22.07
C GLY A 268 -12.42 -3.47 -21.04
N HIS A 269 -13.43 -2.70 -21.43
CA HIS A 269 -14.50 -2.31 -20.53
C HIS A 269 -15.54 -3.44 -20.38
N LEU A 270 -15.73 -3.88 -19.14
CA LEU A 270 -16.75 -4.85 -18.76
C LEU A 270 -17.87 -4.12 -18.01
N ARG A 271 -19.10 -4.26 -18.51
CA ARG A 271 -20.29 -3.78 -17.82
C ARG A 271 -21.05 -4.96 -17.21
N PHE A 272 -21.40 -4.84 -15.96
CA PHE A 272 -22.21 -5.80 -15.23
C PHE A 272 -23.63 -5.27 -15.02
N ASP A 273 -24.54 -6.15 -14.63
CA ASP A 273 -25.90 -5.80 -14.27
C ASP A 273 -25.90 -4.91 -13.00
N GLU A 274 -26.77 -3.90 -12.95
CA GLU A 274 -26.77 -2.94 -11.84
C GLU A 274 -27.41 -3.51 -10.57
N GLU A 275 -28.38 -4.42 -10.72
CA GLU A 275 -29.13 -5.01 -9.60
C GLU A 275 -28.54 -6.37 -9.16
N ASN A 276 -28.05 -7.16 -10.13
CA ASN A 276 -27.51 -8.52 -9.91
C ASN A 276 -26.00 -8.58 -10.20
N ASN A 277 -25.23 -7.64 -9.68
CA ASN A 277 -23.81 -7.56 -9.89
C ASN A 277 -23.04 -8.53 -8.98
N TYR A 278 -21.83 -8.87 -9.40
CA TYR A 278 -20.90 -9.64 -8.59
C TYR A 278 -20.29 -8.77 -7.48
N PRO A 279 -20.10 -9.32 -6.26
CA PRO A 279 -19.35 -8.63 -5.23
C PRO A 279 -17.92 -8.33 -5.70
N LEU A 280 -17.40 -7.14 -5.40
CA LEU A 280 -16.01 -6.75 -5.73
C LEU A 280 -14.97 -7.72 -5.10
N SER A 281 -15.31 -8.35 -3.99
CA SER A 281 -14.49 -9.40 -3.36
C SER A 281 -14.19 -10.58 -4.29
N ASN A 282 -15.02 -10.86 -5.30
CA ASN A 282 -14.74 -11.90 -6.30
C ASN A 282 -13.52 -11.51 -7.16
N LEU A 283 -13.35 -10.23 -7.47
CA LEU A 283 -12.13 -9.74 -8.13
C LEU A 283 -10.92 -9.90 -7.22
N TYR A 284 -11.05 -9.59 -5.94
CA TYR A 284 -9.96 -9.75 -4.97
C TYR A 284 -9.50 -11.19 -4.85
N LEU A 285 -10.42 -12.15 -4.85
CA LEU A 285 -10.08 -13.59 -4.87
C LEU A 285 -9.37 -14.03 -6.17
N ARG A 286 -9.55 -13.29 -7.27
CA ARG A 286 -8.86 -13.58 -8.52
C ARG A 286 -7.46 -12.97 -8.58
N ILE A 287 -7.23 -11.90 -7.82
CA ILE A 287 -5.93 -11.26 -7.66
C ILE A 287 -5.02 -12.08 -6.75
N LEU A 288 -5.58 -12.74 -5.73
CA LEU A 288 -4.86 -13.64 -4.82
C LEU A 288 -4.59 -15.00 -5.45
#